data_e0b4270b34f39ac36cec8a1c5384ed47
#
_entry.id   e0b4270b34f39ac36cec8a1c5384ed47
#
_cell.length_a   1.000
_cell.length_b   1.000
_cell.length_c   1.000
_cell.angle_alpha   90.00
_cell.angle_beta   90.00
_cell.angle_gamma   90.00
#
_symmetry.space_group_name_H-M   'P 1'
#
loop_
_entity.id
_entity.type
_entity.pdbx_description
1 polymer ?
#
loop_
_entity_poly.entity_id
_entity_poly.type
_entity_poly.pdbx_seq_one_letter_code
_entity_poly.pdbx_strand_id
1 'polypeptide(L)'
;NNDTGELRVNILKKLIKDGTPIKMVPGKGHKNDLYTVTDKKAALNALDQFTRDGKSFSIGTNDGKNVLSSHIFKSKLFGGETGGAGPGTKATAETEAAQALWCAAVTAEGKKTYEYFTNEILSKHTNRAFTGGTNLKTMLGIPEDWRKSSYLSAVVLLDGGFINKSQTFHRDDLKMNDIYSKKKDAYRNNEMKNLNNDKWNPGDIWALDKSFNAENIPVLTVHALNVYMLEEYIARRIVGISLKIVDKGDGNFKEYNKEVPVPTDDYKVDKMFVKGAKRGSFWSTKRGSITSKEGMNLQIAANKSFGTMKIEITGKGARGGGIGYGPIEDTLELLKMPKIESNSNLVKMANAIADPAKKNNKIRRDFYNRVSKFEKMTRKTFDEEVAKKDASWIHSKLGVIAILEAFNNASKIKANRLITRIINYAGSKSEDASVYVKVSN
;
A
#
# COMPACT_ATOMS: atom_id res chain seq x y z
N ASN A 1 -18.84 11.80 -11.79
CA ASN A 1 -17.92 10.68 -12.07
C ASN A 1 -18.39 9.73 -13.18
N ASN A 2 -19.49 10.07 -13.87
CA ASN A 2 -19.90 9.39 -15.10
C ASN A 2 -19.06 9.83 -16.31
N ASP A 3 -18.54 11.06 -16.29
CA ASP A 3 -17.86 11.69 -17.43
C ASP A 3 -16.57 10.98 -17.85
N THR A 4 -15.82 10.42 -16.89
CA THR A 4 -14.56 9.72 -17.18
C THR A 4 -14.78 8.34 -17.82
N GLY A 5 -15.85 7.66 -17.46
CA GLY A 5 -16.25 6.40 -18.08
C GLY A 5 -16.72 6.60 -19.51
N GLU A 6 -17.44 7.66 -19.73
CA GLU A 6 -18.00 8.04 -21.03
C GLU A 6 -16.91 8.51 -22.01
N LEU A 7 -15.95 9.30 -21.54
CA LEU A 7 -14.77 9.70 -22.32
C LEU A 7 -13.95 8.47 -22.79
N ARG A 8 -13.78 7.48 -21.93
CA ARG A 8 -13.06 6.22 -22.28
C ARG A 8 -13.79 5.45 -23.36
N VAL A 9 -15.09 5.28 -23.23
CA VAL A 9 -15.92 4.60 -24.21
C VAL A 9 -15.88 5.34 -25.55
N ASN A 10 -15.90 6.65 -25.55
CA ASN A 10 -15.86 7.47 -26.75
C ASN A 10 -14.49 7.39 -27.47
N ILE A 11 -13.38 7.38 -26.74
CA ILE A 11 -12.05 7.18 -27.32
C ILE A 11 -11.92 5.78 -27.94
N LEU A 12 -12.38 4.74 -27.26
CA LEU A 12 -12.36 3.39 -27.80
C LEU A 12 -13.27 3.24 -29.03
N LYS A 13 -14.48 3.83 -29.00
CA LYS A 13 -15.35 3.88 -30.15
C LYS A 13 -14.71 4.60 -31.33
N LYS A 14 -14.02 5.71 -31.06
CA LYS A 14 -13.26 6.43 -32.09
C LYS A 14 -12.15 5.57 -32.68
N LEU A 15 -11.30 4.95 -31.84
CA LEU A 15 -10.22 4.07 -32.30
C LEU A 15 -10.74 2.89 -33.14
N ILE A 16 -11.87 2.29 -32.73
CA ILE A 16 -12.51 1.22 -33.48
C ILE A 16 -13.04 1.75 -34.84
N LYS A 17 -13.65 2.92 -34.83
CA LYS A 17 -14.15 3.58 -36.05
C LYS A 17 -13.02 3.97 -37.00
N ASP A 18 -11.88 4.36 -36.47
CA ASP A 18 -10.68 4.73 -37.23
C ASP A 18 -9.90 3.49 -37.73
N GLY A 19 -10.45 2.29 -37.59
CA GLY A 19 -9.89 1.05 -38.11
C GLY A 19 -8.80 0.42 -37.27
N THR A 20 -8.60 0.88 -36.04
CA THR A 20 -7.69 0.21 -35.11
C THR A 20 -8.14 -1.23 -34.86
N PRO A 21 -7.24 -2.24 -34.85
CA PRO A 21 -7.59 -3.65 -34.77
C PRO A 21 -8.03 -4.04 -33.35
N ILE A 22 -9.03 -3.34 -32.83
CA ILE A 22 -9.66 -3.54 -31.53
C ILE A 22 -11.14 -3.84 -31.76
N LYS A 23 -11.64 -4.91 -31.13
CA LYS A 23 -13.07 -5.26 -31.17
C LYS A 23 -13.63 -5.31 -29.74
N MET A 24 -14.77 -4.68 -29.53
CA MET A 24 -15.51 -4.80 -28.29
C MET A 24 -16.32 -6.11 -28.31
N VAL A 25 -16.19 -6.89 -27.26
CA VAL A 25 -17.02 -8.06 -26.97
C VAL A 25 -17.87 -7.70 -25.76
N PRO A 26 -19.21 -7.57 -25.94
CA PRO A 26 -20.09 -7.23 -24.84
C PRO A 26 -20.02 -8.27 -23.71
N GLY A 27 -19.83 -7.83 -22.49
CA GLY A 27 -19.89 -8.66 -21.30
C GLY A 27 -21.26 -8.63 -20.65
N LYS A 28 -21.51 -9.47 -19.65
CA LYS A 28 -22.72 -9.36 -18.83
C LYS A 28 -22.65 -8.15 -17.91
N GLY A 29 -23.16 -7.02 -18.41
CA GLY A 29 -23.13 -5.69 -17.76
C GLY A 29 -21.93 -4.83 -18.23
N HIS A 30 -22.15 -3.53 -18.39
CA HIS A 30 -21.18 -2.55 -18.93
C HIS A 30 -19.81 -2.51 -18.25
N LYS A 31 -19.65 -3.07 -17.06
CA LYS A 31 -18.37 -3.15 -16.35
C LYS A 31 -17.47 -4.28 -16.83
N ASN A 32 -17.98 -5.18 -17.65
CA ASN A 32 -17.32 -6.43 -18.05
C ASN A 32 -17.07 -6.52 -19.56
N ASP A 33 -17.27 -5.44 -20.31
CA ASP A 33 -16.95 -5.44 -21.74
C ASP A 33 -15.46 -5.72 -21.94
N LEU A 34 -15.17 -6.66 -22.83
CA LEU A 34 -13.81 -7.04 -23.20
C LEU A 34 -13.46 -6.39 -24.53
N TYR A 35 -12.28 -5.82 -24.60
CA TYR A 35 -11.72 -5.28 -25.85
C TYR A 35 -10.66 -6.23 -26.35
N THR A 36 -10.99 -7.05 -27.34
CA THR A 36 -10.06 -7.98 -27.98
C THR A 36 -9.23 -7.27 -29.03
N VAL A 37 -7.99 -7.69 -29.18
CA VAL A 37 -7.01 -7.11 -30.10
C VAL A 37 -6.61 -8.17 -31.11
N THR A 38 -6.84 -7.91 -32.41
CA THR A 38 -6.50 -8.85 -33.49
C THR A 38 -5.07 -8.66 -33.99
N ASP A 39 -4.55 -7.43 -33.97
CA ASP A 39 -3.15 -7.11 -34.25
C ASP A 39 -2.54 -6.33 -33.09
N LYS A 40 -1.68 -6.98 -32.33
CA LYS A 40 -1.04 -6.44 -31.12
C LYS A 40 -0.16 -5.22 -31.42
N LYS A 41 0.60 -5.26 -32.53
CA LYS A 41 1.55 -4.19 -32.89
C LYS A 41 0.81 -2.94 -33.35
N ALA A 42 -0.17 -3.10 -34.24
CA ALA A 42 -0.97 -1.98 -34.73
C ALA A 42 -1.82 -1.34 -33.62
N ALA A 43 -2.38 -2.16 -32.73
CA ALA A 43 -3.13 -1.64 -31.58
C ALA A 43 -2.23 -0.88 -30.59
N LEU A 44 -1.03 -1.37 -30.31
CA LEU A 44 -0.07 -0.67 -29.45
C LEU A 44 0.35 0.67 -30.08
N ASN A 45 0.64 0.72 -31.37
CA ASN A 45 1.00 1.96 -32.06
C ASN A 45 -0.14 2.99 -32.03
N ALA A 46 -1.39 2.57 -32.24
CA ALA A 46 -2.54 3.45 -32.16
C ALA A 46 -2.81 3.95 -30.74
N LEU A 47 -2.48 3.16 -29.73
CA LEU A 47 -2.64 3.51 -28.31
C LEU A 47 -1.49 4.37 -27.79
N ASP A 48 -0.33 4.35 -28.45
CA ASP A 48 0.88 5.05 -28.01
C ASP A 48 0.69 6.59 -27.96
N GLN A 49 -0.12 7.14 -28.85
CA GLN A 49 -0.50 8.56 -28.86
C GLN A 49 -1.22 9.01 -27.56
N PHE A 50 -1.77 8.06 -26.80
CA PHE A 50 -2.42 8.31 -25.53
C PHE A 50 -1.52 7.98 -24.34
N THR A 51 -0.26 7.60 -24.60
CA THR A 51 0.72 7.28 -23.55
C THR A 51 1.18 8.57 -22.88
N ARG A 52 0.97 8.68 -21.58
CA ARG A 52 1.65 9.68 -20.75
C ARG A 52 2.76 8.97 -20.00
N ASP A 53 3.94 9.62 -19.92
CA ASP A 53 5.05 9.20 -19.07
C ASP A 53 5.90 8.02 -19.59
N GLY A 54 5.95 7.77 -20.89
CA GLY A 54 6.83 6.75 -21.48
C GLY A 54 6.49 5.30 -21.10
N LYS A 55 5.32 5.05 -20.52
CA LYS A 55 4.86 3.70 -20.23
C LYS A 55 4.03 3.16 -21.37
N SER A 56 4.53 2.12 -22.00
CA SER A 56 3.82 1.38 -23.05
C SER A 56 2.60 0.64 -22.47
N PHE A 57 1.55 0.55 -23.29
CA PHE A 57 0.39 -0.28 -23.00
C PHE A 57 0.73 -1.76 -22.98
N SER A 58 0.12 -2.49 -22.11
CA SER A 58 0.21 -3.95 -22.11
C SER A 58 -1.08 -4.56 -22.65
N ILE A 59 -0.92 -5.53 -23.55
CA ILE A 59 -1.98 -6.40 -24.00
C ILE A 59 -1.78 -7.73 -23.30
N GLY A 60 -2.73 -8.10 -22.48
CA GLY A 60 -2.77 -9.40 -21.80
C GLY A 60 -3.47 -10.46 -22.66
N THR A 61 -3.49 -11.70 -22.18
CA THR A 61 -4.26 -12.80 -22.79
C THR A 61 -5.40 -13.21 -21.86
N ASN A 62 -6.59 -13.38 -22.43
CA ASN A 62 -7.73 -13.96 -21.74
C ASN A 62 -8.38 -14.99 -22.69
N ASP A 63 -8.54 -16.23 -22.25
CA ASP A 63 -9.07 -17.36 -23.05
C ASP A 63 -8.39 -17.49 -24.43
N GLY A 64 -7.06 -17.37 -24.45
CA GLY A 64 -6.26 -17.46 -25.68
C GLY A 64 -6.37 -16.25 -26.62
N LYS A 65 -7.17 -15.23 -26.30
CA LYS A 65 -7.32 -14.00 -27.08
C LYS A 65 -6.51 -12.87 -26.46
N ASN A 66 -5.86 -12.06 -27.31
CA ASN A 66 -5.25 -10.83 -26.85
C ASN A 66 -6.34 -9.85 -26.43
N VAL A 67 -6.24 -9.33 -25.21
CA VAL A 67 -7.20 -8.35 -24.65
C VAL A 67 -6.47 -7.14 -24.09
N LEU A 68 -7.07 -5.97 -24.22
CA LEU A 68 -6.59 -4.79 -23.53
C LEU A 68 -6.74 -5.00 -22.01
N SER A 69 -5.66 -4.85 -21.28
CA SER A 69 -5.68 -5.00 -19.82
C SER A 69 -6.61 -3.97 -19.19
N SER A 70 -7.46 -4.39 -18.24
CA SER A 70 -8.33 -3.49 -17.48
C SER A 70 -7.55 -2.44 -16.66
N HIS A 71 -6.25 -2.64 -16.43
CA HIS A 71 -5.37 -1.65 -15.81
C HIS A 71 -5.16 -0.42 -16.68
N ILE A 72 -5.17 -0.59 -18.01
CA ILE A 72 -5.07 0.51 -18.98
C ILE A 72 -6.20 1.52 -18.77
N PHE A 73 -7.39 1.03 -18.44
CA PHE A 73 -8.57 1.87 -18.26
C PHE A 73 -8.70 2.50 -16.86
N LYS A 74 -7.94 2.04 -15.89
CA LYS A 74 -7.97 2.55 -14.51
C LYS A 74 -6.90 3.59 -14.22
N SER A 75 -5.90 3.70 -15.08
CA SER A 75 -4.78 4.60 -14.84
C SER A 75 -4.79 5.75 -15.83
N LYS A 76 -4.35 6.86 -15.40
CA LYS A 76 -3.74 8.06 -16.01
C LYS A 76 -4.01 8.44 -17.48
N LEU A 77 -4.36 7.48 -18.36
CA LEU A 77 -4.58 7.70 -19.79
C LEU A 77 -5.69 8.70 -20.06
N PHE A 78 -6.71 8.70 -19.25
CA PHE A 78 -7.94 9.41 -19.49
C PHE A 78 -8.20 10.50 -18.46
N GLY A 79 -7.20 10.85 -17.65
CA GLY A 79 -7.33 11.95 -16.68
C GLY A 79 -8.39 11.74 -15.60
N GLY A 80 -8.84 10.48 -15.40
CA GLY A 80 -9.88 10.18 -14.44
C GLY A 80 -9.31 9.68 -13.13
N GLU A 81 -9.54 10.43 -12.09
CA GLU A 81 -9.39 9.94 -10.73
C GLU A 81 -10.34 8.77 -10.49
N THR A 82 -9.81 7.58 -10.28
CA THR A 82 -10.61 6.49 -9.72
C THR A 82 -10.69 6.72 -8.23
N GLY A 83 -11.87 7.01 -7.71
CA GLY A 83 -12.09 7.12 -6.27
C GLY A 83 -11.49 5.92 -5.54
N GLY A 84 -10.51 6.15 -4.67
CA GLY A 84 -9.86 5.17 -3.82
C GLY A 84 -8.49 4.66 -4.26
N ALA A 85 -8.00 4.95 -5.46
CA ALA A 85 -6.58 4.87 -5.78
C ALA A 85 -6.02 6.29 -5.71
N GLY A 86 -5.04 6.53 -4.87
CA GLY A 86 -4.31 7.79 -4.83
C GLY A 86 -3.74 8.15 -6.22
N PRO A 87 -3.31 9.39 -6.43
CA PRO A 87 -2.69 9.82 -7.67
C PRO A 87 -1.60 8.81 -8.03
N GLY A 88 -1.46 8.48 -9.29
CA GLY A 88 -0.45 7.52 -9.71
C GLY A 88 0.94 7.99 -9.28
N THR A 89 1.90 7.08 -9.13
CA THR A 89 3.22 7.30 -8.52
C THR A 89 3.92 8.61 -8.93
N LYS A 90 3.76 9.08 -10.18
CA LYS A 90 4.33 10.35 -10.64
C LYS A 90 3.57 11.56 -10.12
N ALA A 91 2.24 11.57 -10.20
CA ALA A 91 1.43 12.66 -9.65
C ALA A 91 1.56 12.76 -8.12
N THR A 92 1.70 11.64 -7.43
CA THR A 92 2.05 11.60 -6.00
C THR A 92 3.41 12.26 -5.76
N ALA A 93 4.41 11.89 -6.55
CA ALA A 93 5.75 12.46 -6.45
C ALA A 93 5.76 13.98 -6.67
N GLU A 94 4.99 14.46 -7.63
CA GLU A 94 4.87 15.89 -7.96
C GLU A 94 4.17 16.68 -6.85
N THR A 95 3.11 16.12 -6.27
CA THR A 95 2.36 16.77 -5.17
C THR A 95 3.16 16.79 -3.87
N GLU A 96 3.90 15.73 -3.55
CA GLU A 96 4.80 15.69 -2.39
C GLU A 96 5.96 16.67 -2.54
N ALA A 97 6.54 16.79 -3.75
CA ALA A 97 7.58 17.77 -4.03
C ALA A 97 7.05 19.20 -3.91
N ALA A 98 5.84 19.47 -4.41
CA ALA A 98 5.19 20.76 -4.23
C ALA A 98 4.92 21.05 -2.74
N GLN A 99 4.52 20.06 -1.95
CA GLN A 99 4.34 20.22 -0.52
C GLN A 99 5.63 20.63 0.19
N ALA A 100 6.78 20.05 -0.19
CA ALA A 100 8.07 20.49 0.36
C ALA A 100 8.34 21.96 0.06
N LEU A 101 8.03 22.43 -1.16
CA LEU A 101 8.16 23.85 -1.54
C LEU A 101 7.20 24.75 -0.74
N TRP A 102 5.95 24.33 -0.54
CA TRP A 102 4.99 25.08 0.28
C TRP A 102 5.42 25.16 1.74
N CYS A 103 5.95 24.09 2.32
CA CYS A 103 6.51 24.11 3.67
C CYS A 103 7.70 25.09 3.77
N ALA A 104 8.57 25.10 2.76
CA ALA A 104 9.70 26.02 2.68
C ALA A 104 9.24 27.49 2.63
N ALA A 105 8.25 27.81 1.79
CA ALA A 105 7.73 29.15 1.65
C ALA A 105 6.97 29.64 2.88
N VAL A 106 6.03 28.82 3.39
CA VAL A 106 5.21 29.18 4.58
C VAL A 106 6.09 29.38 5.81
N THR A 107 7.13 28.57 6.01
CA THR A 107 8.06 28.77 7.14
C THR A 107 8.91 30.03 6.98
N ALA A 108 9.26 30.42 5.78
CA ALA A 108 10.06 31.63 5.52
C ALA A 108 9.24 32.91 5.68
N GLU A 109 8.10 32.97 5.03
CA GLU A 109 7.23 34.15 4.96
C GLU A 109 6.29 34.30 6.18
N GLY A 110 6.09 33.22 6.92
CA GLY A 110 5.11 33.17 8.01
C GLY A 110 3.68 32.92 7.49
N LYS A 111 2.71 33.07 8.39
CA LYS A 111 1.29 32.91 8.08
C LYS A 111 0.78 34.11 7.26
N LYS A 112 0.82 33.99 5.97
CA LYS A 112 0.14 34.88 5.02
C LYS A 112 -1.07 34.16 4.43
N THR A 113 -1.98 34.87 3.78
CA THR A 113 -3.12 34.23 3.09
C THR A 113 -2.63 33.38 1.92
N TYR A 114 -3.46 32.49 1.44
CA TYR A 114 -3.13 31.63 0.30
C TYR A 114 -2.75 32.45 -0.94
N GLU A 115 -3.46 33.54 -1.19
CA GLU A 115 -3.28 34.44 -2.34
C GLU A 115 -1.93 35.17 -2.32
N TYR A 116 -1.33 35.36 -1.16
CA TYR A 116 0.00 35.93 -1.03
C TYR A 116 1.07 35.04 -1.70
N PHE A 117 0.90 33.73 -1.64
CA PHE A 117 1.86 32.76 -2.14
C PHE A 117 1.77 32.58 -3.67
N THR A 118 2.08 33.61 -4.41
CA THR A 118 2.19 33.55 -5.87
C THR A 118 3.33 32.62 -6.31
N ASN A 119 3.33 32.22 -7.58
CA ASN A 119 4.43 31.43 -8.14
C ASN A 119 5.80 32.13 -7.97
N GLU A 120 5.83 33.45 -8.01
CA GLU A 120 7.05 34.23 -7.79
C GLU A 120 7.57 34.08 -6.34
N ILE A 121 6.66 34.21 -5.36
CA ILE A 121 7.02 34.02 -3.93
C ILE A 121 7.49 32.60 -3.69
N LEU A 122 6.76 31.58 -4.16
CA LEU A 122 7.16 30.19 -4.01
C LEU A 122 8.54 29.91 -4.61
N SER A 123 8.82 30.49 -5.77
CA SER A 123 10.11 30.32 -6.47
C SER A 123 11.32 30.82 -5.67
N LYS A 124 11.16 31.82 -4.80
CA LYS A 124 12.23 32.32 -3.93
C LYS A 124 12.72 31.32 -2.89
N HIS A 125 11.92 30.27 -2.61
CA HIS A 125 12.19 29.31 -1.53
C HIS A 125 12.64 27.93 -2.03
N THR A 126 12.98 27.78 -3.31
CA THR A 126 13.45 26.53 -3.90
C THR A 126 14.75 26.01 -3.28
N ASN A 127 15.60 26.89 -2.78
CA ASN A 127 16.85 26.54 -2.10
C ASN A 127 16.65 25.88 -0.72
N ARG A 128 15.41 25.77 -0.27
CA ARG A 128 15.01 25.08 0.97
C ARG A 128 14.16 23.84 0.73
N ALA A 129 13.83 23.54 -0.54
CA ALA A 129 13.04 22.37 -0.94
C ALA A 129 13.86 21.48 -1.88
N PHE A 130 14.28 20.33 -1.39
CA PHE A 130 15.12 19.37 -2.11
C PHE A 130 14.22 18.18 -2.53
N THR A 131 13.98 18.04 -3.82
CA THR A 131 12.85 17.22 -4.32
C THR A 131 13.27 16.17 -5.35
N GLY A 132 14.49 15.61 -5.25
CA GLY A 132 14.90 14.42 -5.99
C GLY A 132 14.71 14.49 -7.53
N GLY A 133 14.90 15.69 -8.11
CA GLY A 133 14.79 15.90 -9.56
C GLY A 133 13.42 16.40 -10.05
N THR A 134 12.43 16.60 -9.18
CA THR A 134 11.19 17.30 -9.57
C THR A 134 11.50 18.78 -9.77
N ASN A 135 11.31 19.29 -10.98
CA ASN A 135 11.63 20.68 -11.30
C ASN A 135 10.55 21.66 -10.81
N LEU A 136 10.95 22.93 -10.67
CA LEU A 136 10.09 23.99 -10.17
C LEU A 136 8.79 24.14 -10.99
N LYS A 137 8.88 24.08 -12.33
CA LYS A 137 7.70 24.20 -13.20
C LYS A 137 6.65 23.15 -12.88
N THR A 138 7.07 21.93 -12.62
CA THR A 138 6.17 20.82 -12.22
C THR A 138 5.55 21.08 -10.85
N MET A 139 6.34 21.52 -9.86
CA MET A 139 5.83 21.83 -8.51
C MET A 139 4.81 22.98 -8.53
N LEU A 140 5.03 23.99 -9.36
CA LEU A 140 4.11 25.11 -9.50
C LEU A 140 2.87 24.78 -10.37
N GLY A 141 2.94 23.75 -11.19
CA GLY A 141 1.88 23.31 -12.12
C GLY A 141 0.90 22.27 -11.56
N ILE A 142 0.97 21.93 -10.27
CA ILE A 142 -0.01 21.02 -9.67
C ILE A 142 -1.41 21.64 -9.65
N PRO A 143 -2.49 20.80 -9.66
CA PRO A 143 -3.86 21.29 -9.59
C PRO A 143 -4.13 22.19 -8.39
N GLU A 144 -5.08 23.09 -8.53
CA GLU A 144 -5.39 24.14 -7.55
C GLU A 144 -5.86 23.58 -6.20
N ASP A 145 -6.64 22.52 -6.20
CA ASP A 145 -7.06 21.79 -4.99
C ASP A 145 -5.86 21.25 -4.21
N TRP A 146 -4.85 20.71 -4.91
CA TRP A 146 -3.60 20.25 -4.31
C TRP A 146 -2.73 21.42 -3.82
N ARG A 147 -2.73 22.54 -4.51
CA ARG A 147 -2.00 23.75 -4.04
C ARG A 147 -2.58 24.27 -2.73
N LYS A 148 -3.93 24.37 -2.65
CA LYS A 148 -4.63 24.76 -1.42
C LYS A 148 -4.38 23.77 -0.28
N SER A 149 -4.46 22.47 -0.56
CA SER A 149 -4.14 21.42 0.39
C SER A 149 -2.70 21.55 0.90
N SER A 150 -1.76 21.83 0.01
CA SER A 150 -0.33 22.00 0.37
C SER A 150 -0.11 23.21 1.25
N TYR A 151 -0.77 24.32 0.95
CA TYR A 151 -0.75 25.52 1.79
C TYR A 151 -1.33 25.25 3.18
N LEU A 152 -2.55 24.68 3.26
CA LEU A 152 -3.20 24.39 4.53
C LEU A 152 -2.36 23.43 5.39
N SER A 153 -1.82 22.38 4.78
CA SER A 153 -0.93 21.44 5.48
C SER A 153 0.32 22.13 6.03
N ALA A 154 0.93 23.03 5.27
CA ALA A 154 2.10 23.77 5.72
C ALA A 154 1.77 24.73 6.88
N VAL A 155 0.61 25.40 6.84
CA VAL A 155 0.13 26.26 7.93
C VAL A 155 -0.10 25.43 9.20
N VAL A 156 -0.82 24.30 9.11
CA VAL A 156 -1.08 23.40 10.24
C VAL A 156 0.22 22.90 10.87
N LEU A 157 1.20 22.53 10.05
CA LEU A 157 2.51 22.09 10.54
C LEU A 157 3.29 23.21 11.22
N LEU A 158 3.22 24.43 10.70
CA LEU A 158 3.86 25.62 11.31
C LEU A 158 3.21 25.94 12.66
N ASP A 159 1.87 25.90 12.73
CA ASP A 159 1.10 26.16 13.96
C ASP A 159 1.33 25.11 15.04
N GLY A 160 1.45 23.85 14.62
CA GLY A 160 1.80 22.75 15.51
C GLY A 160 3.28 22.76 15.93
N GLY A 161 4.09 23.71 15.44
CA GLY A 161 5.52 23.81 15.73
C GLY A 161 6.36 22.66 15.17
N PHE A 162 5.86 21.93 14.15
CA PHE A 162 6.59 20.83 13.52
C PHE A 162 7.62 21.31 12.51
N ILE A 163 7.35 22.45 11.89
CA ILE A 163 8.24 23.06 10.91
C ILE A 163 8.61 24.49 11.33
N ASN A 164 9.83 24.91 10.99
CA ASN A 164 10.38 26.21 11.39
C ASN A 164 11.42 26.75 10.40
N LYS A 165 11.93 27.96 10.65
CA LYS A 165 12.88 28.66 9.74
C LYS A 165 14.26 28.02 9.63
N SER A 166 14.69 27.19 10.59
CA SER A 166 15.99 26.52 10.56
C SER A 166 16.01 25.29 9.68
N GLN A 167 14.84 24.80 9.24
CA GLN A 167 14.72 23.55 8.50
C GLN A 167 14.75 23.72 6.99
N THR A 168 15.16 22.66 6.33
CA THR A 168 15.01 22.40 4.90
C THR A 168 14.07 21.20 4.70
N PHE A 169 13.44 21.12 3.54
CA PHE A 169 12.39 20.12 3.26
C PHE A 169 12.85 19.19 2.15
N HIS A 170 12.78 17.90 2.41
CA HIS A 170 13.42 16.86 1.62
C HIS A 170 12.39 15.83 1.15
N ARG A 171 12.46 15.49 -0.12
CA ARG A 171 11.67 14.44 -0.74
C ARG A 171 12.49 13.71 -1.78
N ASP A 172 12.73 12.41 -1.58
CA ASP A 172 13.45 11.54 -2.52
C ASP A 172 14.83 12.11 -2.97
N ASP A 173 15.52 12.73 -2.03
CA ASP A 173 16.84 13.34 -2.23
C ASP A 173 17.96 12.57 -1.49
N LEU A 174 19.18 13.05 -1.59
CA LEU A 174 20.34 12.40 -0.98
C LEU A 174 20.23 12.30 0.54
N LYS A 175 19.79 13.35 1.24
CA LYS A 175 19.66 13.31 2.71
C LYS A 175 18.60 12.32 3.18
N MET A 176 17.50 12.24 2.48
CA MET A 176 16.46 11.24 2.76
C MET A 176 16.98 9.82 2.51
N ASN A 177 17.75 9.63 1.44
CA ASN A 177 18.39 8.35 1.14
C ASN A 177 19.45 7.98 2.20
N ASP A 178 20.19 8.95 2.73
CA ASP A 178 21.14 8.70 3.83
C ASP A 178 20.44 8.21 5.09
N ILE A 179 19.32 8.81 5.48
CA ILE A 179 18.50 8.33 6.61
C ILE A 179 18.07 6.86 6.38
N TYR A 180 17.57 6.54 5.20
CA TYR A 180 17.13 5.18 4.87
C TYR A 180 18.30 4.19 4.77
N SER A 181 19.48 4.65 4.37
CA SER A 181 20.70 3.83 4.39
C SER A 181 21.09 3.48 5.82
N LYS A 182 21.16 4.48 6.73
CA LYS A 182 21.44 4.25 8.16
C LYS A 182 20.40 3.33 8.81
N LYS A 183 19.13 3.51 8.47
CA LYS A 183 18.07 2.58 8.88
C LYS A 183 18.38 1.16 8.42
N LYS A 184 18.68 0.95 7.13
CA LYS A 184 19.03 -0.38 6.60
C LYS A 184 20.21 -1.01 7.34
N ASP A 185 21.20 -0.20 7.68
CA ASP A 185 22.37 -0.66 8.45
C ASP A 185 21.98 -1.08 9.87
N ALA A 186 21.12 -0.30 10.55
CA ALA A 186 20.64 -0.67 11.89
C ALA A 186 19.86 -1.99 11.88
N TYR A 187 19.01 -2.22 10.87
CA TYR A 187 18.30 -3.48 10.72
C TYR A 187 19.27 -4.66 10.47
N ARG A 188 20.26 -4.46 9.60
CA ARG A 188 21.28 -5.48 9.30
C ARG A 188 22.11 -5.82 10.55
N ASN A 189 22.59 -4.82 11.27
CA ASN A 189 23.40 -5.01 12.46
C ASN A 189 22.64 -5.66 13.62
N ASN A 190 21.32 -5.47 13.64
CA ASN A 190 20.43 -6.11 14.62
C ASN A 190 19.91 -7.48 14.14
N GLU A 191 20.44 -8.01 13.04
CA GLU A 191 19.99 -9.26 12.42
C GLU A 191 18.47 -9.32 12.15
N MET A 192 17.87 -8.15 11.89
CA MET A 192 16.45 -8.00 11.62
C MET A 192 16.21 -7.80 10.13
N LYS A 193 15.09 -8.34 9.64
CA LYS A 193 14.66 -8.05 8.29
C LYS A 193 14.23 -6.59 8.16
N ASN A 194 14.86 -5.89 7.20
CA ASN A 194 14.64 -4.48 6.97
C ASN A 194 13.18 -4.18 6.60
N LEU A 195 12.49 -3.36 7.39
CA LEU A 195 11.16 -2.85 7.05
C LEU A 195 11.22 -2.00 5.77
N ASN A 196 10.15 -2.02 4.97
CA ASN A 196 9.98 -1.02 3.93
C ASN A 196 9.98 0.39 4.53
N ASN A 197 10.50 1.37 3.80
CA ASN A 197 10.61 2.75 4.29
C ASN A 197 9.25 3.29 4.77
N ASP A 198 8.17 3.11 3.98
CA ASP A 198 6.82 3.52 4.34
C ASP A 198 6.25 2.83 5.59
N LYS A 199 6.83 1.71 6.01
CA LYS A 199 6.42 0.99 7.22
C LYS A 199 7.24 1.38 8.43
N TRP A 200 8.50 1.74 8.21
CA TRP A 200 9.35 2.28 9.26
C TRP A 200 8.96 3.74 9.57
N ASN A 201 8.84 4.58 8.53
CA ASN A 201 8.37 5.96 8.65
C ASN A 201 7.61 6.33 7.37
N PRO A 202 6.30 6.53 7.43
CA PRO A 202 5.48 6.89 6.28
C PRO A 202 5.57 8.38 5.92
N GLY A 203 6.65 9.05 6.28
CA GLY A 203 6.89 10.43 5.90
C GLY A 203 7.07 10.57 4.39
N ASP A 204 6.13 11.24 3.76
CA ASP A 204 6.17 11.57 2.34
C ASP A 204 7.25 12.65 2.07
N ILE A 205 7.44 13.54 3.04
CA ILE A 205 8.51 14.53 3.10
C ILE A 205 9.17 14.56 4.48
N TRP A 206 10.41 15.06 4.53
CA TRP A 206 11.17 15.22 5.76
C TRP A 206 11.57 16.68 5.95
N ALA A 207 11.27 17.24 7.13
CA ALA A 207 11.81 18.50 7.57
C ALA A 207 13.09 18.23 8.38
N LEU A 208 14.23 18.71 7.89
CA LEU A 208 15.55 18.51 8.50
C LEU A 208 16.15 19.84 8.89
N ASP A 209 16.61 19.95 10.13
CA ASP A 209 17.37 21.11 10.57
C ASP A 209 18.65 21.26 9.74
N LYS A 210 19.13 22.50 9.56
CA LYS A 210 20.36 22.77 8.81
C LYS A 210 21.60 22.11 9.41
N SER A 211 21.59 21.86 10.71
CA SER A 211 22.65 21.14 11.43
C SER A 211 22.57 19.62 11.29
N PHE A 212 21.53 19.08 10.62
CA PHE A 212 21.38 17.65 10.43
C PHE A 212 22.59 17.01 9.77
N ASN A 213 23.12 15.96 10.42
CA ASN A 213 24.17 15.12 9.86
C ASN A 213 23.77 13.64 10.02
N ALA A 214 23.63 12.93 8.91
CA ALA A 214 23.26 11.51 8.90
C ALA A 214 24.28 10.60 9.61
N GLU A 215 25.53 11.02 9.76
CA GLU A 215 26.54 10.24 10.46
C GLU A 215 26.26 10.12 11.96
N ASN A 216 25.45 11.00 12.54
CA ASN A 216 25.02 10.95 13.93
C ASN A 216 23.93 9.88 14.17
N ILE A 217 23.32 9.34 13.11
CA ILE A 217 22.27 8.34 13.23
C ILE A 217 22.87 7.02 13.70
N PRO A 218 22.45 6.48 14.86
CA PRO A 218 22.99 5.23 15.37
C PRO A 218 22.52 4.05 14.51
N VAL A 219 23.47 3.16 14.19
CA VAL A 219 23.22 1.98 13.35
C VAL A 219 23.44 0.65 14.08
N LEU A 220 23.62 0.69 15.39
CA LEU A 220 23.89 -0.51 16.17
C LEU A 220 22.65 -1.39 16.32
N THR A 221 21.54 -0.81 16.69
CA THR A 221 20.24 -1.50 16.83
C THR A 221 19.09 -0.66 16.30
N VAL A 222 17.99 -1.30 15.90
CA VAL A 222 16.75 -0.61 15.48
C VAL A 222 16.16 0.19 16.64
N HIS A 223 16.27 -0.31 17.87
CA HIS A 223 15.83 0.42 19.05
C HIS A 223 16.62 1.73 19.24
N ALA A 224 17.95 1.69 19.19
CA ALA A 224 18.76 2.90 19.32
C ALA A 224 18.46 3.91 18.20
N LEU A 225 18.27 3.43 16.97
CA LEU A 225 17.82 4.25 15.85
C LEU A 225 16.49 4.95 16.16
N ASN A 226 15.48 4.22 16.61
CA ASN A 226 14.14 4.78 16.85
C ASN A 226 14.11 5.74 18.06
N VAL A 227 14.92 5.48 19.08
CA VAL A 227 15.12 6.41 20.21
C VAL A 227 15.74 7.73 19.70
N TYR A 228 16.81 7.63 18.92
CA TYR A 228 17.44 8.81 18.32
C TYR A 228 16.45 9.61 17.46
N MET A 229 15.70 8.93 16.59
CA MET A 229 14.69 9.59 15.75
C MET A 229 13.61 10.28 16.58
N LEU A 230 13.22 9.70 17.73
CA LEU A 230 12.27 10.32 18.65
C LEU A 230 12.85 11.58 19.33
N GLU A 231 14.10 11.53 19.78
CA GLU A 231 14.77 12.68 20.38
C GLU A 231 14.92 13.83 19.37
N GLU A 232 15.33 13.50 18.13
CA GLU A 232 15.43 14.48 17.06
C GLU A 232 14.09 15.06 16.63
N TYR A 233 13.03 14.23 16.66
CA TYR A 233 11.67 14.67 16.40
C TYR A 233 11.14 15.60 17.48
N ILE A 234 11.35 15.29 18.77
CA ILE A 234 10.97 16.17 19.90
C ILE A 234 11.71 17.50 19.82
N ALA A 235 12.98 17.46 19.48
CA ALA A 235 13.80 18.66 19.27
C ALA A 235 13.51 19.41 17.96
N ARG A 236 12.60 18.88 17.11
CA ARG A 236 12.26 19.44 15.79
C ARG A 236 13.43 19.52 14.82
N ARG A 237 14.44 18.67 14.98
CA ARG A 237 15.59 18.59 14.08
C ARG A 237 15.38 17.60 12.93
N ILE A 238 14.62 16.53 13.18
CA ILE A 238 14.20 15.56 12.14
C ILE A 238 12.70 15.31 12.31
N VAL A 239 11.90 15.69 11.32
CA VAL A 239 10.45 15.48 11.34
C VAL A 239 10.00 14.79 10.05
N GLY A 240 9.61 13.52 10.13
CA GLY A 240 8.92 12.82 9.06
C GLY A 240 7.45 13.26 8.99
N ILE A 241 6.98 13.67 7.83
CA ILE A 241 5.65 14.24 7.61
C ILE A 241 4.91 13.39 6.59
N SER A 242 3.81 12.75 7.02
CA SER A 242 2.90 12.03 6.13
C SER A 242 1.71 12.89 5.77
N LEU A 243 1.40 12.96 4.49
CA LEU A 243 0.45 13.89 3.90
C LEU A 243 -0.83 13.18 3.48
N LYS A 244 -1.95 13.84 3.72
CA LYS A 244 -3.24 13.54 3.09
C LYS A 244 -3.82 14.83 2.56
N ILE A 245 -4.75 14.74 1.63
CA ILE A 245 -5.44 15.92 1.13
C ILE A 245 -6.18 16.59 2.29
N VAL A 246 -5.94 17.88 2.45
CA VAL A 246 -6.68 18.77 3.36
C VAL A 246 -7.55 19.64 2.48
N ASP A 247 -8.83 19.32 2.39
CA ASP A 247 -9.81 19.99 1.52
C ASP A 247 -10.97 20.66 2.28
N LYS A 248 -11.04 20.39 3.59
CA LYS A 248 -12.11 20.90 4.48
C LYS A 248 -11.53 21.44 5.77
N GLY A 249 -11.99 22.64 6.13
CA GLY A 249 -11.62 23.26 7.39
C GLY A 249 -10.14 23.63 7.51
N ASP A 250 -9.69 23.73 8.74
CA ASP A 250 -8.33 24.19 9.04
C ASP A 250 -7.27 23.07 9.02
N GLY A 251 -7.64 21.84 8.65
CA GLY A 251 -6.79 20.67 8.74
C GLY A 251 -6.43 20.29 10.18
N ASN A 252 -5.98 19.08 10.36
CA ASN A 252 -5.55 18.56 11.66
C ASN A 252 -4.22 17.82 11.52
N PHE A 253 -3.54 17.66 12.65
CA PHE A 253 -2.37 16.78 12.70
C PHE A 253 -2.54 15.70 13.77
N LYS A 254 -1.86 14.59 13.54
CA LYS A 254 -1.73 13.52 14.53
C LYS A 254 -0.32 12.99 14.55
N GLU A 255 0.27 12.92 15.73
CA GLU A 255 1.58 12.34 15.94
C GLU A 255 1.47 10.84 16.21
N TYR A 256 2.42 10.08 15.70
CA TYR A 256 2.49 8.61 15.83
C TYR A 256 3.85 8.19 16.34
N ASN A 257 3.88 7.09 17.08
CA ASN A 257 5.10 6.48 17.64
C ASN A 257 5.92 7.46 18.52
N LYS A 258 5.26 8.34 19.25
CA LYS A 258 5.91 9.31 20.18
C LYS A 258 6.49 8.66 21.45
N GLU A 259 6.13 7.45 21.72
CA GLU A 259 6.64 6.70 22.85
C GLU A 259 7.62 5.65 22.34
N VAL A 260 8.67 5.38 23.10
CA VAL A 260 9.54 4.26 22.79
C VAL A 260 8.69 3.00 22.82
N PRO A 261 8.60 2.26 21.71
CA PRO A 261 7.71 1.12 21.65
C PRO A 261 8.17 0.06 22.65
N VAL A 262 7.34 -0.22 23.64
CA VAL A 262 7.48 -1.43 24.45
C VAL A 262 6.70 -2.52 23.74
N PRO A 263 7.26 -3.74 23.54
CA PRO A 263 6.51 -4.85 22.99
C PRO A 263 5.25 -5.10 23.80
N THR A 264 4.09 -4.87 23.21
CA THR A 264 2.78 -5.02 23.87
C THR A 264 2.02 -6.21 23.29
N ASP A 265 1.18 -6.84 24.11
CA ASP A 265 0.20 -7.84 23.70
C ASP A 265 -1.19 -7.18 23.61
N ASP A 266 -1.29 -6.03 22.91
CA ASP A 266 -2.49 -5.18 22.86
C ASP A 266 -3.71 -5.88 22.27
N TYR A 267 -3.47 -6.90 21.43
CA TYR A 267 -4.54 -7.65 20.78
C TYR A 267 -4.46 -9.13 21.13
N LYS A 268 -5.58 -9.67 21.59
CA LYS A 268 -5.72 -11.09 21.95
C LYS A 268 -6.57 -11.80 20.91
N VAL A 269 -6.08 -12.93 20.39
CA VAL A 269 -6.85 -13.76 19.45
C VAL A 269 -8.15 -14.20 20.13
N ASP A 270 -9.27 -14.00 19.43
CA ASP A 270 -10.61 -14.46 19.86
C ASP A 270 -11.03 -15.69 19.04
N LYS A 271 -11.25 -15.50 17.73
CA LYS A 271 -11.76 -16.55 16.84
C LYS A 271 -11.03 -16.57 15.51
N MET A 272 -10.94 -17.77 14.93
CA MET A 272 -10.36 -18.02 13.63
C MET A 272 -11.39 -18.68 12.70
N PHE A 273 -11.50 -18.17 11.48
CA PHE A 273 -12.46 -18.68 10.50
C PHE A 273 -11.79 -18.89 9.16
N VAL A 274 -11.96 -20.07 8.58
CA VAL A 274 -11.56 -20.32 7.18
C VAL A 274 -12.45 -19.62 6.15
N LYS A 275 -13.48 -18.95 6.62
CA LYS A 275 -14.44 -18.11 5.91
C LYS A 275 -14.42 -16.69 6.48
N GLY A 276 -15.06 -15.74 5.81
CA GLY A 276 -15.26 -14.41 6.39
C GLY A 276 -15.97 -14.50 7.75
N ALA A 277 -15.78 -13.52 8.61
CA ALA A 277 -16.38 -13.48 9.96
C ALA A 277 -17.92 -13.49 9.96
N LYS A 278 -18.55 -13.26 8.81
CA LYS A 278 -20.00 -13.37 8.60
C LYS A 278 -20.36 -14.77 8.10
N ARG A 279 -21.61 -15.17 8.29
CA ARG A 279 -22.19 -16.50 7.93
C ARG A 279 -21.81 -16.93 6.51
N GLY A 280 -21.54 -18.21 6.33
CA GLY A 280 -21.25 -18.85 5.04
C GLY A 280 -20.45 -20.13 5.18
N SER A 281 -20.33 -20.89 4.10
CA SER A 281 -19.48 -22.08 4.04
C SER A 281 -18.03 -21.71 3.68
N PHE A 282 -17.10 -22.64 3.84
CA PHE A 282 -15.72 -22.52 3.41
C PHE A 282 -15.57 -21.97 1.98
N TRP A 283 -16.44 -22.41 1.08
CA TRP A 283 -16.39 -22.08 -0.34
C TRP A 283 -17.23 -20.86 -0.74
N SER A 284 -17.98 -20.27 0.18
CA SER A 284 -18.83 -19.10 -0.14
C SER A 284 -18.06 -17.80 -0.31
N THR A 285 -16.81 -17.74 0.15
CA THR A 285 -15.95 -16.57 0.06
C THR A 285 -14.49 -16.97 -0.11
N LYS A 286 -13.71 -16.17 -0.84
CA LYS A 286 -12.24 -16.32 -0.93
C LYS A 286 -11.54 -16.02 0.40
N ARG A 287 -12.20 -15.34 1.35
CA ARG A 287 -11.60 -14.82 2.57
C ARG A 287 -11.56 -15.86 3.68
N GLY A 288 -10.53 -15.78 4.51
CA GLY A 288 -10.54 -16.26 5.89
C GLY A 288 -10.42 -15.07 6.82
N SER A 289 -10.61 -15.27 8.13
CA SER A 289 -10.47 -14.19 9.10
C SER A 289 -9.99 -14.68 10.46
N ILE A 290 -9.28 -13.78 11.16
CA ILE A 290 -8.89 -13.92 12.55
C ILE A 290 -9.40 -12.68 13.27
N THR A 291 -10.21 -12.85 14.32
CA THR A 291 -10.71 -11.76 15.12
C THR A 291 -9.94 -11.62 16.42
N SER A 292 -9.76 -10.40 16.88
CA SER A 292 -9.26 -10.13 18.22
C SER A 292 -10.41 -9.81 19.19
N LYS A 293 -10.16 -9.99 20.47
CA LYS A 293 -11.10 -9.63 21.55
C LYS A 293 -11.40 -8.14 21.57
N GLU A 294 -10.46 -7.32 21.15
CA GLU A 294 -10.56 -5.86 21.07
C GLU A 294 -11.34 -5.39 19.83
N GLY A 295 -11.87 -6.34 19.03
CA GLY A 295 -12.76 -6.07 17.90
C GLY A 295 -12.07 -5.78 16.58
N MET A 296 -10.77 -6.07 16.48
CA MET A 296 -10.05 -6.04 15.19
C MET A 296 -10.25 -7.35 14.45
N ASN A 297 -10.23 -7.28 13.12
CA ASN A 297 -10.41 -8.43 12.25
C ASN A 297 -9.36 -8.41 11.12
N LEU A 298 -8.57 -9.47 11.05
CA LEU A 298 -7.66 -9.74 9.94
C LEU A 298 -8.44 -10.50 8.86
N GLN A 299 -8.67 -9.87 7.73
CA GLN A 299 -9.28 -10.49 6.55
C GLN A 299 -8.20 -10.95 5.58
N ILE A 300 -8.02 -12.25 5.47
CA ILE A 300 -6.97 -12.89 4.68
C ILE A 300 -7.59 -13.32 3.34
N ALA A 301 -7.01 -12.88 2.22
CA ALA A 301 -7.45 -13.29 0.89
C ALA A 301 -6.33 -13.12 -0.15
N ALA A 302 -6.39 -13.87 -1.25
CA ALA A 302 -5.61 -13.52 -2.43
C ALA A 302 -6.06 -12.16 -2.96
N ASN A 303 -5.13 -11.38 -3.46
CA ASN A 303 -5.43 -10.12 -4.14
C ASN A 303 -6.20 -10.42 -5.45
N LYS A 304 -6.78 -9.39 -6.08
CA LYS A 304 -7.44 -9.52 -7.39
C LYS A 304 -6.52 -10.12 -8.44
N SER A 305 -5.23 -9.84 -8.36
CA SER A 305 -4.20 -10.48 -9.18
C SER A 305 -3.83 -11.84 -8.57
N PHE A 306 -3.97 -12.91 -9.35
CA PHE A 306 -3.48 -14.23 -8.98
C PHE A 306 -1.97 -14.17 -8.66
N GLY A 307 -1.57 -14.85 -7.60
CA GLY A 307 -0.17 -14.91 -7.18
C GLY A 307 0.21 -13.94 -6.06
N THR A 308 -0.70 -13.10 -5.59
CA THR A 308 -0.46 -12.23 -4.43
C THR A 308 -1.50 -12.40 -3.36
N MET A 309 -1.07 -12.37 -2.10
CA MET A 309 -1.96 -12.39 -0.93
C MET A 309 -2.02 -11.02 -0.29
N LYS A 310 -3.17 -10.67 0.25
CA LYS A 310 -3.41 -9.44 1.01
C LYS A 310 -4.17 -9.76 2.29
N ILE A 311 -3.70 -9.19 3.38
CA ILE A 311 -4.41 -9.19 4.65
C ILE A 311 -4.90 -7.77 4.89
N GLU A 312 -6.21 -7.61 4.98
CA GLU A 312 -6.84 -6.33 5.33
C GLU A 312 -7.20 -6.33 6.81
N ILE A 313 -6.77 -5.28 7.50
CA ILE A 313 -7.14 -5.07 8.90
C ILE A 313 -8.37 -4.19 8.92
N THR A 314 -9.41 -4.67 9.60
CA THR A 314 -10.66 -3.92 9.81
C THR A 314 -11.02 -3.93 11.30
N GLY A 315 -11.61 -2.84 11.78
CA GLY A 315 -12.03 -2.70 13.18
C GLY A 315 -13.33 -1.93 13.28
N LYS A 316 -13.75 -1.60 14.50
CA LYS A 316 -14.96 -0.79 14.75
C LYS A 316 -14.84 0.57 14.05
N GLY A 317 -15.41 0.66 12.84
CA GLY A 317 -15.55 1.92 12.11
C GLY A 317 -14.36 2.36 11.22
N ALA A 318 -13.23 1.65 11.20
CA ALA A 318 -12.08 2.08 10.40
C ALA A 318 -11.36 0.91 9.70
N ARG A 319 -10.80 1.17 8.51
CA ARG A 319 -9.81 0.29 7.89
C ARG A 319 -8.45 0.56 8.55
N GLY A 320 -7.89 -0.45 9.21
CA GLY A 320 -6.57 -0.37 9.86
C GLY A 320 -5.38 -0.56 8.92
N GLY A 321 -5.60 -0.49 7.59
CA GLY A 321 -4.55 -0.73 6.61
C GLY A 321 -4.54 -2.16 6.06
N GLY A 322 -3.53 -2.49 5.24
CA GLY A 322 -3.35 -3.82 4.67
C GLY A 322 -1.88 -4.15 4.51
N ILE A 323 -1.57 -5.45 4.61
CA ILE A 323 -0.22 -5.98 4.44
C ILE A 323 -0.23 -7.11 3.41
N GLY A 324 0.93 -7.36 2.81
CA GLY A 324 1.15 -8.53 1.97
C GLY A 324 1.49 -9.78 2.79
N TYR A 325 1.77 -10.87 2.10
CA TYR A 325 2.11 -12.14 2.73
C TYR A 325 3.52 -12.13 3.36
N GLY A 326 4.50 -11.52 2.68
CA GLY A 326 5.88 -11.44 3.15
C GLY A 326 6.04 -10.91 4.58
N PRO A 327 5.44 -9.78 4.95
CA PRO A 327 5.46 -9.27 6.33
C PRO A 327 4.95 -10.25 7.39
N ILE A 328 4.10 -11.21 7.03
CA ILE A 328 3.69 -12.27 7.96
C ILE A 328 4.80 -13.29 8.12
N GLU A 329 5.43 -13.73 7.02
CA GLU A 329 6.60 -14.61 7.06
C GLU A 329 7.69 -14.00 7.94
N ASP A 330 7.96 -12.70 7.78
CA ASP A 330 8.93 -11.95 8.58
C ASP A 330 8.57 -11.92 10.07
N THR A 331 7.29 -11.66 10.37
CA THR A 331 6.81 -11.63 11.76
C THR A 331 6.91 -13.01 12.42
N LEU A 332 6.61 -14.08 11.69
CA LEU A 332 6.79 -15.45 12.20
C LEU A 332 8.25 -15.76 12.51
N GLU A 333 9.17 -15.32 11.64
CA GLU A 333 10.61 -15.49 11.86
C GLU A 333 11.09 -14.74 13.10
N LEU A 334 10.71 -13.47 13.26
CA LEU A 334 11.00 -12.66 14.46
C LEU A 334 10.50 -13.30 15.75
N LEU A 335 9.32 -13.90 15.72
CA LEU A 335 8.74 -14.60 16.88
C LEU A 335 9.28 -16.01 17.08
N LYS A 336 10.25 -16.44 16.27
CA LYS A 336 10.79 -17.80 16.26
C LYS A 336 9.66 -18.86 16.20
N MET A 337 8.72 -18.61 15.28
CA MET A 337 7.62 -19.52 14.98
C MET A 337 7.94 -20.37 13.74
N PRO A 338 7.30 -21.53 13.56
CA PRO A 338 7.47 -22.34 12.35
C PRO A 338 7.18 -21.54 11.08
N LYS A 339 8.01 -21.75 10.05
CA LYS A 339 7.79 -21.15 8.73
C LYS A 339 6.50 -21.70 8.11
N ILE A 340 5.78 -20.85 7.45
CA ILE A 340 4.65 -21.22 6.57
C ILE A 340 5.13 -21.37 5.13
N GLU A 341 4.32 -22.00 4.27
CA GLU A 341 4.64 -22.11 2.85
C GLU A 341 4.81 -20.72 2.23
N SER A 342 5.84 -20.52 1.42
CA SER A 342 6.05 -19.29 0.69
C SER A 342 4.90 -19.03 -0.29
N ASN A 343 4.62 -17.76 -0.56
CA ASN A 343 3.57 -17.39 -1.52
C ASN A 343 3.76 -18.04 -2.90
N SER A 344 5.00 -18.16 -3.38
CA SER A 344 5.31 -18.85 -4.64
C SER A 344 4.97 -20.33 -4.61
N ASN A 345 5.18 -21.00 -3.47
CA ASN A 345 4.81 -22.41 -3.29
C ASN A 345 3.28 -22.57 -3.24
N LEU A 346 2.56 -21.68 -2.55
CA LEU A 346 1.11 -21.67 -2.53
C LEU A 346 0.50 -21.51 -3.94
N VAL A 347 1.11 -20.69 -4.79
CA VAL A 347 0.70 -20.55 -6.20
C VAL A 347 0.88 -21.86 -6.97
N LYS A 348 2.03 -22.52 -6.82
CA LYS A 348 2.29 -23.84 -7.44
C LYS A 348 1.28 -24.89 -6.99
N MET A 349 1.02 -24.95 -5.69
CA MET A 349 0.02 -25.86 -5.10
C MET A 349 -1.38 -25.57 -5.64
N ALA A 350 -1.78 -24.30 -5.73
CA ALA A 350 -3.09 -23.91 -6.23
C ALA A 350 -3.30 -24.36 -7.69
N ASN A 351 -2.32 -24.17 -8.54
CA ASN A 351 -2.37 -24.63 -9.93
C ASN A 351 -2.47 -26.17 -10.02
N ALA A 352 -1.69 -26.88 -9.19
CA ALA A 352 -1.74 -28.36 -9.16
C ALA A 352 -3.07 -28.90 -8.63
N ILE A 353 -3.74 -28.21 -7.72
CA ILE A 353 -5.06 -28.59 -7.20
C ILE A 353 -6.18 -28.28 -8.20
N ALA A 354 -6.08 -27.14 -8.89
CA ALA A 354 -7.07 -26.72 -9.88
C ALA A 354 -7.04 -27.55 -11.17
N ASP A 355 -5.94 -28.26 -11.44
CA ASP A 355 -5.76 -29.05 -12.65
C ASP A 355 -6.74 -30.25 -12.67
N PRO A 356 -7.70 -30.29 -13.62
CA PRO A 356 -8.66 -31.38 -13.70
C PRO A 356 -8.04 -32.75 -13.96
N ALA A 357 -6.88 -32.80 -14.62
CA ALA A 357 -6.15 -34.03 -14.91
C ALA A 357 -5.51 -34.66 -13.67
N LYS A 358 -5.39 -33.89 -12.56
CA LYS A 358 -4.71 -34.30 -11.35
C LYS A 358 -5.63 -34.43 -10.13
N LYS A 359 -6.88 -34.82 -10.33
CA LYS A 359 -7.90 -34.88 -9.26
C LYS A 359 -7.49 -35.65 -7.99
N ASN A 360 -6.68 -36.69 -8.12
CA ASN A 360 -6.28 -37.57 -7.02
C ASN A 360 -4.83 -37.35 -6.57
N ASN A 361 -4.21 -36.20 -6.88
CA ASN A 361 -2.83 -35.96 -6.47
C ASN A 361 -2.68 -35.79 -4.94
N LYS A 362 -1.48 -36.03 -4.44
CA LYS A 362 -1.12 -35.90 -3.03
C LYS A 362 -1.43 -34.51 -2.51
N ILE A 363 -1.13 -33.44 -3.28
CA ILE A 363 -1.30 -32.05 -2.87
C ILE A 363 -2.77 -31.75 -2.56
N ARG A 364 -3.69 -32.24 -3.41
CA ARG A 364 -5.14 -32.06 -3.21
C ARG A 364 -5.64 -32.81 -1.97
N ARG A 365 -5.09 -33.99 -1.71
CA ARG A 365 -5.41 -34.77 -0.52
C ARG A 365 -4.90 -34.08 0.75
N ASP A 366 -3.69 -33.57 0.72
CA ASP A 366 -3.10 -32.84 1.84
C ASP A 366 -3.88 -31.56 2.13
N PHE A 367 -4.32 -30.85 1.09
CA PHE A 367 -5.18 -29.68 1.24
C PHE A 367 -6.52 -30.02 1.90
N TYR A 368 -7.18 -31.10 1.50
CA TYR A 368 -8.39 -31.59 2.17
C TYR A 368 -8.15 -31.86 3.66
N ASN A 369 -7.08 -32.56 3.99
CA ASN A 369 -6.73 -32.88 5.38
C ASN A 369 -6.49 -31.62 6.22
N ARG A 370 -5.89 -30.61 5.66
CA ARG A 370 -5.68 -29.30 6.32
C ARG A 370 -7.00 -28.56 6.52
N VAL A 371 -7.84 -28.48 5.49
CA VAL A 371 -9.16 -27.84 5.58
C VAL A 371 -10.05 -28.50 6.64
N SER A 372 -10.02 -29.84 6.71
CA SER A 372 -10.84 -30.63 7.65
C SER A 372 -10.54 -30.36 9.12
N LYS A 373 -9.39 -29.76 9.44
CA LYS A 373 -9.06 -29.31 10.81
C LYS A 373 -9.88 -28.09 11.24
N PHE A 374 -10.34 -27.29 10.29
CA PHE A 374 -11.05 -26.03 10.55
C PHE A 374 -12.51 -26.02 10.14
N GLU A 375 -12.89 -26.86 9.18
CA GLU A 375 -14.26 -26.94 8.68
C GLU A 375 -14.64 -28.40 8.43
N LYS A 376 -15.73 -28.85 9.03
CA LYS A 376 -16.23 -30.20 8.82
C LYS A 376 -16.86 -30.33 7.42
N MET A 377 -16.26 -31.14 6.57
CA MET A 377 -16.82 -31.50 5.25
C MET A 377 -16.36 -32.89 4.82
N THR A 378 -17.18 -33.55 3.99
CA THR A 378 -16.79 -34.83 3.40
C THR A 378 -15.78 -34.62 2.28
N ARG A 379 -14.98 -35.65 1.98
CA ARG A 379 -14.08 -35.61 0.83
C ARG A 379 -14.83 -35.37 -0.48
N LYS A 380 -16.01 -35.98 -0.64
CA LYS A 380 -16.85 -35.78 -1.83
C LYS A 380 -17.25 -34.32 -1.99
N THR A 381 -17.78 -33.68 -0.95
CA THR A 381 -18.16 -32.27 -0.96
C THR A 381 -16.97 -31.38 -1.27
N PHE A 382 -15.80 -31.68 -0.68
CA PHE A 382 -14.56 -30.94 -0.96
C PHE A 382 -14.18 -31.01 -2.45
N ASP A 383 -14.18 -32.23 -3.03
CA ASP A 383 -13.79 -32.44 -4.42
C ASP A 383 -14.76 -31.79 -5.43
N GLU A 384 -16.08 -31.84 -5.13
CA GLU A 384 -17.11 -31.17 -5.92
C GLU A 384 -16.94 -29.63 -5.92
N GLU A 385 -16.64 -29.06 -4.77
CA GLU A 385 -16.44 -27.63 -4.64
C GLU A 385 -15.12 -27.15 -5.27
N VAL A 386 -14.02 -27.89 -5.09
CA VAL A 386 -12.74 -27.59 -5.73
C VAL A 386 -12.86 -27.59 -7.25
N ALA A 387 -13.65 -28.52 -7.81
CA ALA A 387 -13.86 -28.61 -9.26
C ALA A 387 -14.56 -27.36 -9.85
N LYS A 388 -15.27 -26.58 -9.03
CA LYS A 388 -15.97 -25.34 -9.41
C LYS A 388 -15.09 -24.08 -9.26
N LYS A 389 -13.86 -24.21 -8.73
CA LYS A 389 -13.02 -23.08 -8.35
C LYS A 389 -11.76 -22.99 -9.22
N ASP A 390 -11.41 -21.77 -9.59
CA ASP A 390 -10.14 -21.46 -10.26
C ASP A 390 -8.94 -21.50 -9.29
N ALA A 391 -7.73 -21.51 -9.84
CA ALA A 391 -6.51 -21.51 -9.06
C ALA A 391 -6.39 -20.29 -8.11
N SER A 392 -6.99 -19.15 -8.44
CA SER A 392 -6.99 -17.96 -7.58
C SER A 392 -7.80 -18.16 -6.30
N TRP A 393 -8.94 -18.88 -6.39
CA TRP A 393 -9.70 -19.27 -5.23
C TRP A 393 -8.93 -20.22 -4.32
N ILE A 394 -8.32 -21.24 -4.93
CA ILE A 394 -7.56 -22.27 -4.20
C ILE A 394 -6.32 -21.65 -3.55
N HIS A 395 -5.60 -20.77 -4.27
CA HIS A 395 -4.47 -20.02 -3.73
C HIS A 395 -4.88 -19.19 -2.49
N SER A 396 -6.00 -18.47 -2.58
CA SER A 396 -6.53 -17.73 -1.45
C SER A 396 -6.77 -18.61 -0.24
N LYS A 397 -7.41 -19.77 -0.44
CA LYS A 397 -7.73 -20.70 0.65
C LYS A 397 -6.50 -21.40 1.21
N LEU A 398 -5.52 -21.74 0.40
CA LEU A 398 -4.23 -22.25 0.86
C LEU A 398 -3.52 -21.24 1.78
N GLY A 399 -3.46 -19.98 1.39
CA GLY A 399 -2.87 -18.92 2.22
C GLY A 399 -3.64 -18.68 3.51
N VAL A 400 -4.97 -18.71 3.46
CA VAL A 400 -5.81 -18.67 4.67
C VAL A 400 -5.43 -19.81 5.63
N ILE A 401 -5.42 -21.06 5.13
CA ILE A 401 -5.08 -22.22 5.96
C ILE A 401 -3.67 -22.14 6.52
N ALA A 402 -2.67 -21.73 5.72
CA ALA A 402 -1.29 -21.61 6.20
C ALA A 402 -1.18 -20.61 7.36
N ILE A 403 -1.85 -19.47 7.27
CA ILE A 403 -1.85 -18.46 8.33
C ILE A 403 -2.61 -18.97 9.57
N LEU A 404 -3.79 -19.58 9.39
CA LEU A 404 -4.57 -20.11 10.50
C LEU A 404 -3.81 -21.23 11.24
N GLU A 405 -3.09 -22.10 10.53
CA GLU A 405 -2.25 -23.13 11.13
C GLU A 405 -1.10 -22.50 11.95
N ALA A 406 -0.49 -21.42 11.47
CA ALA A 406 0.54 -20.72 12.24
C ALA A 406 -0.01 -20.20 13.58
N PHE A 407 -1.21 -19.63 13.57
CA PHE A 407 -1.87 -19.19 14.81
C PHE A 407 -2.29 -20.35 15.71
N ASN A 408 -2.86 -21.42 15.13
CA ASN A 408 -3.36 -22.55 15.89
C ASN A 408 -2.24 -23.38 16.55
N ASN A 409 -1.08 -23.46 15.90
CA ASN A 409 0.09 -24.19 16.40
C ASN A 409 0.95 -23.36 17.36
N ALA A 410 0.65 -22.08 17.53
CA ALA A 410 1.34 -21.19 18.44
C ALA A 410 0.84 -21.34 19.87
N SER A 411 1.71 -21.11 20.85
CA SER A 411 1.24 -20.83 22.21
C SER A 411 0.37 -19.57 22.22
N LYS A 412 -0.56 -19.46 23.17
CA LYS A 412 -1.43 -18.31 23.32
C LYS A 412 -0.67 -16.97 23.34
N ILE A 413 0.48 -16.94 24.01
CA ILE A 413 1.34 -15.76 24.08
C ILE A 413 1.87 -15.41 22.68
N LYS A 414 2.42 -16.37 21.95
CA LYS A 414 2.94 -16.14 20.60
C LYS A 414 1.84 -15.76 19.61
N ALA A 415 0.66 -16.36 19.70
CA ALA A 415 -0.48 -16.01 18.85
C ALA A 415 -0.95 -14.56 19.10
N ASN A 416 -1.00 -14.12 20.37
CA ASN A 416 -1.35 -12.74 20.71
C ASN A 416 -0.27 -11.75 20.23
N ARG A 417 1.01 -12.08 20.36
CA ARG A 417 2.10 -11.27 19.80
C ARG A 417 2.04 -11.20 18.28
N LEU A 418 1.76 -12.31 17.63
CA LEU A 418 1.64 -12.35 16.17
C LEU A 418 0.51 -11.43 15.67
N ILE A 419 -0.69 -11.54 16.25
CA ILE A 419 -1.81 -10.68 15.85
C ILE A 419 -1.54 -9.20 16.15
N THR A 420 -0.94 -8.88 17.30
CA THR A 420 -0.55 -7.52 17.69
C THR A 420 0.44 -6.93 16.69
N ARG A 421 1.51 -7.66 16.36
CA ARG A 421 2.51 -7.17 15.38
C ARG A 421 1.92 -6.98 13.99
N ILE A 422 1.07 -7.90 13.52
CA ILE A 422 0.38 -7.78 12.22
C ILE A 422 -0.48 -6.50 12.18
N ILE A 423 -1.28 -6.25 13.22
CA ILE A 423 -2.16 -5.09 13.29
C ILE A 423 -1.33 -3.80 13.35
N ASN A 424 -0.33 -3.75 14.21
CA ASN A 424 0.54 -2.59 14.38
C ASN A 424 1.35 -2.31 13.11
N TYR A 425 1.90 -3.34 12.48
CA TYR A 425 2.58 -3.22 11.19
C TYR A 425 1.68 -2.62 10.10
N ALA A 426 0.44 -3.10 10.00
CA ALA A 426 -0.51 -2.58 9.02
C ALA A 426 -0.85 -1.10 9.26
N GLY A 427 -0.94 -0.69 10.51
CA GLY A 427 -1.21 0.69 10.94
C GLY A 427 0.03 1.60 10.97
N SER A 428 1.20 1.12 10.57
CA SER A 428 2.49 1.83 10.73
C SER A 428 2.75 2.28 12.18
N LYS A 429 2.35 1.43 13.13
CA LYS A 429 2.52 1.60 14.57
C LYS A 429 3.34 0.46 15.18
N SER A 430 4.17 -0.20 14.36
CA SER A 430 4.98 -1.29 14.87
C SER A 430 6.02 -0.77 15.84
N GLU A 431 6.42 -1.58 16.80
CA GLU A 431 7.52 -1.30 17.73
C GLU A 431 8.85 -1.00 17.02
N ASP A 432 8.96 -1.38 15.75
CA ASP A 432 10.12 -1.13 14.89
C ASP A 432 9.94 0.13 14.02
N ALA A 433 8.81 0.84 14.13
CA ALA A 433 8.52 2.05 13.34
C ALA A 433 9.01 3.32 14.06
N SER A 434 9.47 4.27 13.28
CA SER A 434 9.92 5.58 13.75
C SER A 434 8.75 6.54 13.97
N VAL A 435 9.00 7.59 14.75
CA VAL A 435 8.06 8.69 14.99
C VAL A 435 7.80 9.52 13.73
N TYR A 436 6.56 9.98 13.56
CA TYR A 436 6.19 10.89 12.48
C TYR A 436 4.92 11.69 12.82
N VAL A 437 4.69 12.77 12.08
CA VAL A 437 3.43 13.51 12.10
C VAL A 437 2.65 13.26 10.81
N LYS A 438 1.35 13.12 10.93
CA LYS A 438 0.42 12.99 9.80
C LYS A 438 -0.52 14.17 9.78
N VAL A 439 -0.64 14.83 8.62
CA VAL A 439 -1.61 15.89 8.37
C VAL A 439 -2.79 15.33 7.58
N SER A 440 -4.00 15.68 7.98
CA SER A 440 -5.26 15.25 7.32
C SER A 440 -6.40 16.22 7.68
N ASN A 441 -7.56 16.00 7.09
CA ASN A 441 -8.80 16.66 7.54
C ASN A 441 -9.17 16.28 8.96
#